data_c5b665967da19781f49ade68a5233985
#
_entry.id   c5b665967da19781f49ade68a5233985
#
_cell.length_a   1.000
_cell.length_b   1.000
_cell.length_c   1.000
_cell.angle_alpha   90.00
_cell.angle_beta   90.00
_cell.angle_gamma   90.00
#
_symmetry.space_group_name_H-M   'P 1'
#
loop_
_entity.id
_entity.type
_entity.pdbx_description
1 polymer ?
#
loop_
_entity_poly.entity_id
_entity_poly.type
_entity_poly.pdbx_seq_one_letter_code
_entity_poly.pdbx_strand_id
1 'polypeptide(L)'
;MFDFLFQNKNGEIQNYMDLITINLKKMEISKLAIEKAIGMIAKAIAKSEFIVERNGQRAKDDVYWMLNVRTNPNETATDFWINVVKKLLTNQECVIIHISDGLYLANTFTVSNSVMFPQIYSNIQITSNGKTINLNRSFVADDVIHLKSGNAKLKGYLNKILSIYDQTIGAMCTVQKIANTPKLNLKMDSIAPIIKRKRPDGTEMTLTLDEYKADIVKMLESDEIAVLSSTNSMMLEQFKIESNVKAEEIVKMVKEIYEETAYTFDIPEAVFLGKITEKADSSNEFVTYACSWIVEIINDSLNAKLVGKNAFLNGEKLWIDMSRFKHRDIVDCAAGLEKLRGLGFNFDEIREMVGREALNTEFSQKRMVTKNFGEDFASGSE
;
A
#
# COMPACT_ATOMS: atom_id res chain seq x y z
N MET A 1 -3.42 16.80 -19.02
CA MET A 1 -2.69 15.52 -18.97
C MET A 1 -3.32 14.42 -19.86
N PHE A 2 -4.35 14.75 -20.64
CA PHE A 2 -5.05 13.81 -21.55
C PHE A 2 -4.84 14.13 -23.03
N ASP A 3 -4.21 15.27 -23.38
CA ASP A 3 -4.07 15.71 -24.77
C ASP A 3 -3.17 14.82 -25.65
N PHE A 4 -2.29 14.01 -25.05
CA PHE A 4 -1.46 13.08 -25.82
C PHE A 4 -2.22 11.83 -26.33
N LEU A 5 -3.43 11.58 -25.81
CA LEU A 5 -4.26 10.43 -26.21
C LEU A 5 -5.03 10.66 -27.51
N PHE A 6 -5.09 11.90 -28.00
CA PHE A 6 -5.88 12.30 -29.18
C PHE A 6 -5.04 12.66 -30.42
N GLN A 7 -3.71 12.53 -30.35
CA GLN A 7 -2.87 12.76 -31.52
C GLN A 7 -2.57 11.45 -32.28
N ASN A 8 -3.57 10.90 -32.97
CA ASN A 8 -3.31 9.93 -34.01
C ASN A 8 -3.68 10.55 -35.37
N LYS A 9 -2.66 10.72 -36.24
CA LYS A 9 -2.74 11.42 -37.55
C LYS A 9 -3.53 10.68 -38.63
N ASN A 10 -4.04 9.49 -38.38
CA ASN A 10 -4.80 8.70 -39.33
C ASN A 10 -6.17 8.39 -38.76
N GLY A 11 -7.18 9.18 -39.05
CA GLY A 11 -8.56 9.13 -38.60
C GLY A 11 -9.30 7.76 -38.70
N GLU A 12 -8.66 6.70 -38.29
CA GLU A 12 -9.24 5.37 -38.22
C GLU A 12 -9.82 5.14 -36.80
N ILE A 13 -11.14 5.00 -36.76
CA ILE A 13 -11.97 4.66 -35.58
C ILE A 13 -11.62 3.26 -35.01
N GLN A 14 -10.52 2.70 -35.43
CA GLN A 14 -10.14 1.35 -35.05
C GLN A 14 -9.79 1.19 -33.59
N ASN A 15 -9.72 2.26 -32.78
CA ASN A 15 -9.00 2.12 -31.50
C ASN A 15 -9.63 2.70 -30.26
N TYR A 16 -10.88 3.10 -30.26
CA TYR A 16 -11.55 3.41 -29.00
C TYR A 16 -11.68 2.15 -28.12
N MET A 17 -11.94 1.01 -28.74
CA MET A 17 -12.02 -0.29 -28.07
C MET A 17 -10.65 -0.78 -27.58
N ASP A 18 -9.61 -0.61 -28.40
CA ASP A 18 -8.25 -0.98 -28.03
C ASP A 18 -7.68 -0.06 -26.94
N LEU A 19 -7.96 1.24 -27.01
CA LEU A 19 -7.53 2.22 -26.00
C LEU A 19 -8.15 1.97 -24.63
N ILE A 20 -9.40 1.56 -24.57
CA ILE A 20 -10.05 1.23 -23.31
C ILE A 20 -9.63 -0.15 -22.83
N THR A 21 -9.49 -1.12 -23.70
CA THR A 21 -8.95 -2.44 -23.36
C THR A 21 -7.51 -2.33 -22.87
N ILE A 22 -6.69 -1.44 -23.45
CA ILE A 22 -5.33 -1.13 -22.99
C ILE A 22 -5.35 -0.40 -21.64
N ASN A 23 -6.28 0.53 -21.43
CA ASN A 23 -6.40 1.24 -20.17
C ASN A 23 -6.97 0.36 -19.05
N LEU A 24 -7.89 -0.56 -19.36
CA LEU A 24 -8.37 -1.56 -18.39
C LEU A 24 -7.33 -2.64 -18.10
N LYS A 25 -6.52 -3.04 -19.09
CA LYS A 25 -5.33 -3.88 -18.86
C LYS A 25 -4.25 -3.19 -18.05
N LYS A 26 -4.19 -1.86 -18.07
CA LYS A 26 -3.26 -1.05 -17.24
C LYS A 26 -3.79 -0.76 -15.85
N MET A 27 -5.08 -0.84 -15.60
CA MET A 27 -5.66 -0.73 -14.25
C MET A 27 -5.51 -2.07 -13.52
N GLU A 28 -4.30 -2.35 -13.06
CA GLU A 28 -4.03 -3.46 -12.17
C GLU A 28 -4.57 -3.11 -10.77
N ILE A 29 -5.88 -3.27 -10.58
CA ILE A 29 -6.59 -2.97 -9.33
C ILE A 29 -5.97 -3.78 -8.19
N SER A 30 -5.57 -5.00 -8.48
CA SER A 30 -4.89 -5.86 -7.54
C SER A 30 -3.56 -5.29 -7.06
N LYS A 31 -2.75 -4.69 -7.93
CA LYS A 31 -1.51 -4.03 -7.51
C LYS A 31 -1.78 -2.84 -6.60
N LEU A 32 -2.80 -2.05 -6.92
CA LEU A 32 -3.20 -0.94 -6.08
C LEU A 32 -3.63 -1.40 -4.68
N ALA A 33 -4.39 -2.48 -4.58
CA ALA A 33 -4.81 -3.05 -3.31
C ALA A 33 -3.61 -3.55 -2.49
N ILE A 34 -2.68 -4.29 -3.13
CA ILE A 34 -1.45 -4.77 -2.48
C ILE A 34 -0.57 -3.60 -2.01
N GLU A 35 -0.36 -2.59 -2.85
CA GLU A 35 0.44 -1.42 -2.47
C GLU A 35 -0.21 -0.62 -1.33
N LYS A 36 -1.55 -0.54 -1.30
CA LYS A 36 -2.28 0.05 -0.19
C LYS A 36 -2.02 -0.73 1.11
N ALA A 37 -2.13 -2.07 1.09
CA ALA A 37 -1.90 -2.91 2.25
C ALA A 37 -0.48 -2.76 2.79
N ILE A 38 0.52 -2.91 1.93
CA ILE A 38 1.94 -2.73 2.28
C ILE A 38 2.21 -1.32 2.80
N GLY A 39 1.62 -0.30 2.15
CA GLY A 39 1.75 1.10 2.55
C GLY A 39 1.15 1.40 3.92
N MET A 40 0.03 0.77 4.27
CA MET A 40 -0.61 0.92 5.59
C MET A 40 0.28 0.35 6.69
N ILE A 41 0.77 -0.88 6.53
CA ILE A 41 1.68 -1.53 7.49
C ILE A 41 2.97 -0.73 7.63
N ALA A 42 3.58 -0.33 6.51
CA ALA A 42 4.83 0.43 6.51
C ALA A 42 4.71 1.77 7.24
N LYS A 43 3.63 2.51 6.99
CA LYS A 43 3.37 3.79 7.66
C LYS A 43 3.08 3.61 9.16
N ALA A 44 2.41 2.52 9.55
CA ALA A 44 2.14 2.22 10.95
C ALA A 44 3.44 1.96 11.73
N ILE A 45 4.32 1.13 11.18
CA ILE A 45 5.61 0.82 11.81
C ILE A 45 6.53 2.05 11.82
N ALA A 46 6.60 2.80 10.72
CA ALA A 46 7.43 4.01 10.64
C ALA A 46 6.97 5.15 11.57
N LYS A 47 5.70 5.15 11.98
CA LYS A 47 5.15 6.10 12.97
C LYS A 47 5.45 5.70 14.42
N SER A 48 5.86 4.47 14.65
CA SER A 48 6.17 3.92 15.97
C SER A 48 7.49 4.47 16.50
N GLU A 49 7.73 4.34 17.79
CA GLU A 49 8.97 4.77 18.45
C GLU A 49 9.89 3.57 18.65
N PHE A 50 11.15 3.72 18.24
CA PHE A 50 12.21 2.78 18.56
C PHE A 50 12.79 3.17 19.92
N ILE A 51 12.48 2.39 20.94
CA ILE A 51 12.94 2.63 22.30
C ILE A 51 14.28 1.93 22.49
N VAL A 52 15.25 2.66 22.98
CA VAL A 52 16.56 2.14 23.40
C VAL A 52 16.59 2.14 24.94
N GLU A 53 16.85 1.00 25.53
CA GLU A 53 17.02 0.86 26.98
C GLU A 53 18.45 0.49 27.30
N ARG A 54 19.06 1.24 28.26
CA ARG A 54 20.37 0.98 28.81
C ARG A 54 20.31 1.04 30.32
N ASN A 55 20.83 0.02 30.94
CA ASN A 55 20.82 -0.08 32.45
C ASN A 55 19.41 0.08 33.03
N GLY A 56 18.37 -0.46 32.37
CA GLY A 56 16.98 -0.39 32.83
C GLY A 56 16.31 0.97 32.68
N GLN A 57 16.92 1.91 31.94
CA GLN A 57 16.36 3.23 31.65
C GLN A 57 16.33 3.54 30.19
N ARG A 58 15.30 4.28 29.75
CA ARG A 58 15.20 4.74 28.34
C ARG A 58 16.33 5.73 28.06
N ALA A 59 17.13 5.42 27.04
CA ALA A 59 18.25 6.24 26.59
C ALA A 59 17.88 6.97 25.29
N LYS A 60 18.20 8.27 25.23
CA LYS A 60 18.11 9.09 24.00
C LYS A 60 19.53 9.40 23.52
N ASP A 61 20.21 8.35 23.04
CA ASP A 61 21.58 8.39 22.52
C ASP A 61 21.63 8.49 20.99
N ASP A 62 22.82 8.34 20.41
CA ASP A 62 23.04 8.40 18.96
C ASP A 62 22.25 7.30 18.23
N VAL A 63 22.09 6.11 18.84
CA VAL A 63 21.30 5.01 18.29
C VAL A 63 19.81 5.40 18.26
N TYR A 64 19.31 6.00 19.34
CA TYR A 64 17.94 6.51 19.38
C TYR A 64 17.72 7.56 18.27
N TRP A 65 18.65 8.51 18.12
CA TRP A 65 18.58 9.53 17.08
C TRP A 65 18.54 8.92 15.68
N MET A 66 19.46 7.98 15.42
CA MET A 66 19.56 7.28 14.13
C MET A 66 18.27 6.52 13.79
N LEU A 67 17.64 5.87 14.76
CA LEU A 67 16.44 5.05 14.52
C LEU A 67 15.14 5.85 14.43
N ASN A 68 15.05 7.00 15.11
CA ASN A 68 13.79 7.77 15.22
C ASN A 68 13.76 9.09 14.47
N VAL A 69 14.91 9.70 14.18
CA VAL A 69 14.96 11.05 13.61
C VAL A 69 15.60 11.06 12.23
N ARG A 70 16.85 10.61 12.14
CA ARG A 70 17.61 10.68 10.91
C ARG A 70 18.50 9.45 10.77
N THR A 71 18.15 8.57 9.86
CA THR A 71 18.82 7.28 9.69
C THR A 71 20.15 7.40 8.95
N ASN A 72 20.23 8.34 8.02
CA ASN A 72 21.45 8.66 7.29
C ASN A 72 21.41 10.14 6.82
N PRO A 73 22.51 10.69 6.27
CA PRO A 73 22.54 12.08 5.85
C PRO A 73 21.49 12.50 4.81
N ASN A 74 20.87 11.55 4.11
CA ASN A 74 19.97 11.82 2.99
C ASN A 74 18.51 11.44 3.25
N GLU A 75 18.22 10.71 4.34
CA GLU A 75 16.87 10.20 4.64
C GLU A 75 16.47 10.43 6.10
N THR A 76 15.20 10.79 6.31
CA THR A 76 14.59 10.77 7.62
C THR A 76 14.34 9.32 8.08
N ALA A 77 14.25 9.10 9.38
CA ALA A 77 13.93 7.77 9.89
C ALA A 77 12.57 7.27 9.39
N THR A 78 11.58 8.15 9.29
CA THR A 78 10.25 7.78 8.79
C THR A 78 10.31 7.27 7.35
N ASP A 79 10.98 7.99 6.44
CA ASP A 79 11.11 7.58 5.04
C ASP A 79 11.88 6.28 4.90
N PHE A 80 12.97 6.15 5.66
CA PHE A 80 13.80 4.95 5.68
C PHE A 80 12.99 3.72 6.11
N TRP A 81 12.29 3.77 7.23
CA TRP A 81 11.51 2.63 7.73
C TRP A 81 10.33 2.29 6.84
N ILE A 82 9.68 3.28 6.20
CA ILE A 82 8.68 3.01 5.15
C ILE A 82 9.29 2.19 4.02
N ASN A 83 10.49 2.57 3.56
CA ASN A 83 11.16 1.88 2.45
C ASN A 83 11.63 0.48 2.86
N VAL A 84 12.13 0.30 4.07
CA VAL A 84 12.53 -1.00 4.63
C VAL A 84 11.34 -1.95 4.68
N VAL A 85 10.23 -1.55 5.30
CA VAL A 85 9.04 -2.41 5.43
C VAL A 85 8.41 -2.71 4.07
N LYS A 86 8.30 -1.71 3.20
CA LYS A 86 7.84 -1.93 1.82
C LYS A 86 8.70 -2.96 1.10
N LYS A 87 10.01 -2.84 1.19
CA LYS A 87 10.94 -3.77 0.54
C LYS A 87 10.85 -5.16 1.15
N LEU A 88 10.80 -5.27 2.47
CA LEU A 88 10.62 -6.54 3.18
C LEU A 88 9.35 -7.26 2.73
N LEU A 89 8.22 -6.56 2.65
CA LEU A 89 6.94 -7.16 2.24
C LEU A 89 6.87 -7.43 0.73
N THR A 90 7.54 -6.60 -0.08
CA THR A 90 7.54 -6.76 -1.54
C THR A 90 8.48 -7.88 -2.00
N ASN A 91 9.71 -7.88 -1.50
CA ASN A 91 10.76 -8.81 -1.92
C ASN A 91 10.92 -10.02 -1.00
N GLN A 92 10.21 -10.04 0.15
CA GLN A 92 10.29 -11.05 1.20
C GLN A 92 11.61 -11.03 1.98
N GLU A 93 12.55 -10.20 1.58
CA GLU A 93 13.80 -9.96 2.28
C GLU A 93 14.32 -8.55 1.97
N CYS A 94 15.07 -8.00 2.88
CA CYS A 94 15.84 -6.78 2.65
C CYS A 94 17.11 -6.75 3.50
N VAL A 95 18.10 -6.04 3.02
CA VAL A 95 19.39 -5.89 3.68
C VAL A 95 19.63 -4.42 3.99
N ILE A 96 19.96 -4.17 5.25
CA ILE A 96 20.35 -2.87 5.77
C ILE A 96 21.82 -2.95 6.15
N ILE A 97 22.61 -1.97 5.76
CA ILE A 97 24.03 -1.90 6.06
C ILE A 97 24.27 -0.74 7.01
N HIS A 98 25.03 -0.99 8.04
CA HIS A 98 25.51 0.04 8.94
C HIS A 98 26.88 0.52 8.46
N ILE A 99 26.99 1.77 8.08
CA ILE A 99 28.23 2.41 7.63
C ILE A 99 28.40 3.71 8.37
N SER A 100 29.51 3.84 9.11
CA SER A 100 29.74 4.97 10.01
C SER A 100 28.55 5.13 10.98
N ASP A 101 27.93 6.29 11.04
CA ASP A 101 26.82 6.59 11.94
C ASP A 101 25.44 6.51 11.24
N GLY A 102 25.33 5.74 10.14
CA GLY A 102 24.09 5.68 9.36
C GLY A 102 23.71 4.28 8.87
N LEU A 103 22.40 4.08 8.70
CA LEU A 103 21.82 2.87 8.11
C LEU A 103 21.43 3.15 6.65
N TYR A 104 21.77 2.21 5.78
CA TYR A 104 21.50 2.30 4.35
C TYR A 104 20.79 1.06 3.85
N LEU A 105 19.68 1.24 3.15
CA LEU A 105 18.92 0.14 2.56
C LEU A 105 19.57 -0.28 1.23
N ALA A 106 20.00 -1.54 1.14
CA ALA A 106 20.54 -2.10 -0.09
C ALA A 106 19.45 -2.32 -1.13
N ASN A 107 19.65 -1.90 -2.37
CA ASN A 107 18.74 -2.18 -3.49
C ASN A 107 18.89 -3.61 -3.98
N THR A 108 20.13 -4.02 -4.22
CA THR A 108 20.51 -5.37 -4.63
C THR A 108 21.68 -5.84 -3.78
N PHE A 109 21.78 -7.13 -3.60
CA PHE A 109 22.87 -7.77 -2.88
C PHE A 109 23.01 -9.23 -3.33
N THR A 110 24.16 -9.83 -3.07
CA THR A 110 24.41 -11.25 -3.25
C THR A 110 24.91 -11.82 -1.94
N VAL A 111 24.35 -12.98 -1.53
CA VAL A 111 24.74 -13.67 -0.28
C VAL A 111 25.45 -14.96 -0.62
N SER A 112 26.55 -15.25 0.07
CA SER A 112 27.24 -16.55 -0.04
C SER A 112 26.39 -17.67 0.54
N ASN A 113 26.44 -18.85 -0.11
CA ASN A 113 25.74 -20.05 0.36
C ASN A 113 26.54 -20.75 1.47
N SER A 114 26.71 -20.08 2.61
CA SER A 114 27.37 -20.67 3.77
C SER A 114 26.34 -21.02 4.83
N VAL A 115 26.41 -22.23 5.38
CA VAL A 115 25.49 -22.70 6.43
C VAL A 115 26.17 -22.67 7.81
N MET A 116 27.44 -23.08 7.88
CA MET A 116 28.18 -23.21 9.14
C MET A 116 29.09 -22.01 9.47
N PHE A 117 29.41 -21.21 8.46
CA PHE A 117 30.24 -20.01 8.61
C PHE A 117 29.39 -18.73 8.39
N PRO A 118 29.81 -17.57 8.91
CA PRO A 118 29.15 -16.33 8.65
C PRO A 118 28.97 -16.09 7.15
N GLN A 119 27.78 -15.68 6.75
CA GLN A 119 27.49 -15.35 5.36
C GLN A 119 28.23 -14.07 4.96
N ILE A 120 28.64 -14.02 3.70
CA ILE A 120 29.30 -12.86 3.10
C ILE A 120 28.33 -12.21 2.12
N TYR A 121 28.15 -10.90 2.25
CA TYR A 121 27.31 -10.07 1.41
C TYR A 121 28.19 -9.26 0.46
N SER A 122 27.94 -9.38 -0.85
CA SER A 122 28.69 -8.73 -1.91
C SER A 122 27.76 -8.11 -2.96
N ASN A 123 28.32 -7.37 -3.92
CA ASN A 123 27.56 -6.71 -5.00
C ASN A 123 26.42 -5.83 -4.48
N ILE A 124 26.69 -5.12 -3.40
CA ILE A 124 25.67 -4.30 -2.74
C ILE A 124 25.53 -2.98 -3.48
N GLN A 125 24.30 -2.67 -3.85
CA GLN A 125 23.95 -1.39 -4.46
C GLN A 125 23.03 -0.60 -3.53
N ILE A 126 23.34 0.68 -3.35
CA ILE A 126 22.50 1.63 -2.60
C ILE A 126 22.06 2.70 -3.57
N THR A 127 20.78 3.04 -3.59
CA THR A 127 20.26 4.16 -4.37
C THR A 127 19.77 5.26 -3.44
N SER A 128 20.29 6.47 -3.65
CA SER A 128 19.83 7.67 -2.97
C SER A 128 19.66 8.79 -3.98
N ASN A 129 18.54 9.50 -3.94
CA ASN A 129 18.22 10.61 -4.84
C ASN A 129 18.41 10.30 -6.34
N GLY A 130 18.01 9.09 -6.75
CA GLY A 130 18.10 8.64 -8.15
C GLY A 130 19.52 8.25 -8.61
N LYS A 131 20.52 8.32 -7.73
CA LYS A 131 21.88 7.87 -8.01
C LYS A 131 22.14 6.53 -7.32
N THR A 132 22.63 5.55 -8.08
CA THR A 132 23.00 4.25 -7.56
C THR A 132 24.52 4.18 -7.35
N ILE A 133 24.93 3.78 -6.17
CA ILE A 133 26.32 3.56 -5.79
C ILE A 133 26.52 2.06 -5.58
N ASN A 134 27.56 1.50 -6.21
CA ASN A 134 27.99 0.13 -5.97
C ASN A 134 29.04 0.13 -4.88
N LEU A 135 28.82 -0.62 -3.82
CA LEU A 135 29.83 -0.83 -2.79
C LEU A 135 30.82 -1.90 -3.26
N ASN A 136 32.06 -1.48 -3.53
CA ASN A 136 33.14 -2.36 -4.02
C ASN A 136 33.80 -3.17 -2.88
N ARG A 137 33.06 -3.43 -1.80
CA ARG A 137 33.54 -4.26 -0.70
C ARG A 137 32.49 -5.30 -0.29
N SER A 138 32.94 -6.37 0.31
CA SER A 138 32.08 -7.37 0.91
C SER A 138 31.90 -7.08 2.41
N PHE A 139 30.76 -7.47 2.94
CA PHE A 139 30.41 -7.33 4.35
C PHE A 139 30.17 -8.72 4.95
N VAL A 140 30.56 -8.89 6.19
CA VAL A 140 30.27 -10.11 6.95
C VAL A 140 28.86 -9.99 7.55
N ALA A 141 28.24 -11.11 7.85
CA ALA A 141 26.89 -11.15 8.41
C ALA A 141 26.74 -10.29 9.69
N ASP A 142 27.82 -10.07 10.43
CA ASP A 142 27.78 -9.23 11.65
C ASP A 142 27.66 -7.74 11.36
N ASP A 143 28.08 -7.29 10.20
CA ASP A 143 28.00 -5.87 9.78
C ASP A 143 26.71 -5.56 9.01
N VAL A 144 25.81 -6.55 8.87
CA VAL A 144 24.62 -6.45 8.04
C VAL A 144 23.38 -6.88 8.81
N ILE A 145 22.33 -6.09 8.69
CA ILE A 145 21.00 -6.43 9.19
C ILE A 145 20.20 -7.03 8.03
N HIS A 146 20.01 -8.35 8.03
CA HIS A 146 19.26 -9.04 6.98
C HIS A 146 17.89 -9.45 7.53
N LEU A 147 16.84 -8.75 7.11
CA LEU A 147 15.46 -9.04 7.44
C LEU A 147 14.86 -10.02 6.45
N LYS A 148 14.18 -11.07 6.93
CA LYS A 148 13.52 -12.09 6.10
C LYS A 148 12.11 -12.34 6.63
N SER A 149 11.10 -12.25 5.76
CA SER A 149 9.69 -12.44 6.13
C SER A 149 9.23 -13.90 6.11
N GLY A 150 9.92 -14.77 5.41
CA GLY A 150 9.60 -16.21 5.35
C GLY A 150 8.36 -16.58 4.50
N ASN A 151 7.55 -15.65 4.04
CA ASN A 151 6.25 -15.89 3.40
C ASN A 151 6.26 -15.82 1.84
N ALA A 152 7.37 -16.12 1.20
CA ALA A 152 7.55 -15.99 -0.25
C ALA A 152 6.47 -16.71 -1.10
N LYS A 153 6.00 -17.87 -0.65
CA LYS A 153 4.99 -18.65 -1.37
C LYS A 153 3.61 -18.01 -1.33
N LEU A 154 3.21 -17.45 -0.20
CA LEU A 154 1.89 -16.85 -0.01
C LEU A 154 1.65 -15.69 -1.00
N LYS A 155 2.65 -14.80 -1.16
CA LYS A 155 2.59 -13.71 -2.12
C LYS A 155 2.43 -14.21 -3.57
N GLY A 156 3.11 -15.31 -3.92
CA GLY A 156 2.98 -15.92 -5.25
C GLY A 156 1.56 -16.43 -5.53
N TYR A 157 0.91 -17.02 -4.53
CA TYR A 157 -0.49 -17.47 -4.63
C TYR A 157 -1.45 -16.29 -4.73
N LEU A 158 -1.29 -15.29 -3.86
CA LEU A 158 -2.10 -14.07 -3.90
C LEU A 158 -2.04 -13.41 -5.28
N ASN A 159 -0.84 -13.19 -5.82
CA ASN A 159 -0.68 -12.58 -7.14
C ASN A 159 -1.39 -13.36 -8.24
N LYS A 160 -1.39 -14.70 -8.18
CA LYS A 160 -2.11 -15.54 -9.15
C LYS A 160 -3.62 -15.37 -9.04
N ILE A 161 -4.16 -15.42 -7.82
CA ILE A 161 -5.60 -15.24 -7.58
C ILE A 161 -6.04 -13.86 -8.06
N LEU A 162 -5.34 -12.82 -7.63
CA LEU A 162 -5.67 -11.44 -8.00
C LEU A 162 -5.57 -11.20 -9.51
N SER A 163 -4.62 -11.85 -10.21
CA SER A 163 -4.53 -11.71 -11.67
C SER A 163 -5.76 -12.29 -12.39
N ILE A 164 -6.40 -13.33 -11.84
CA ILE A 164 -7.64 -13.89 -12.37
C ILE A 164 -8.79 -12.89 -12.21
N TYR A 165 -8.89 -12.23 -11.06
CA TYR A 165 -9.87 -11.18 -10.82
C TYR A 165 -9.68 -10.00 -11.79
N ASP A 166 -8.44 -9.50 -11.98
CA ASP A 166 -8.14 -8.41 -12.90
C ASP A 166 -8.54 -8.76 -14.35
N GLN A 167 -8.25 -10.00 -14.79
CA GLN A 167 -8.65 -10.46 -16.12
C GLN A 167 -10.18 -10.56 -16.28
N THR A 168 -10.86 -11.06 -15.27
CA THR A 168 -12.33 -11.19 -15.25
C THR A 168 -12.99 -9.83 -15.28
N ILE A 169 -12.56 -8.90 -14.45
CA ILE A 169 -13.05 -7.51 -14.45
C ILE A 169 -12.83 -6.86 -15.81
N GLY A 170 -11.64 -7.04 -16.42
CA GLY A 170 -11.34 -6.52 -17.74
C GLY A 170 -12.29 -7.05 -18.81
N ALA A 171 -12.62 -8.36 -18.77
CA ALA A 171 -13.59 -8.98 -19.67
C ALA A 171 -15.02 -8.42 -19.44
N MET A 172 -15.46 -8.33 -18.20
CA MET A 172 -16.77 -7.78 -17.82
C MET A 172 -16.93 -6.32 -18.26
N CYS A 173 -15.92 -5.48 -18.03
CA CYS A 173 -15.91 -4.10 -18.47
C CYS A 173 -16.00 -4.00 -20.01
N THR A 174 -15.32 -4.90 -20.74
CA THR A 174 -15.39 -4.94 -22.20
C THR A 174 -16.79 -5.29 -22.69
N VAL A 175 -17.43 -6.33 -22.10
CA VAL A 175 -18.80 -6.73 -22.45
C VAL A 175 -19.78 -5.59 -22.15
N GLN A 176 -19.69 -4.96 -20.99
CA GLN A 176 -20.54 -3.83 -20.62
C GLN A 176 -20.38 -2.66 -21.58
N LYS A 177 -19.15 -2.35 -21.99
CA LYS A 177 -18.89 -1.32 -22.97
C LYS A 177 -19.50 -1.63 -24.32
N ILE A 178 -19.31 -2.86 -24.83
CA ILE A 178 -19.89 -3.30 -26.08
C ILE A 178 -21.42 -3.16 -26.05
N ALA A 179 -22.05 -3.52 -24.93
CA ALA A 179 -23.49 -3.40 -24.76
C ALA A 179 -23.99 -1.94 -24.74
N ASN A 180 -23.22 -1.05 -24.09
CA ASN A 180 -23.57 0.36 -23.96
C ASN A 180 -23.19 1.21 -25.19
N THR A 181 -22.36 0.69 -26.11
CA THR A 181 -22.02 1.40 -27.34
C THR A 181 -23.19 1.31 -28.32
N PRO A 182 -23.72 2.43 -28.82
CA PRO A 182 -24.79 2.44 -29.83
C PRO A 182 -24.37 1.63 -31.05
N LYS A 183 -25.18 0.68 -31.45
CA LYS A 183 -24.97 -0.11 -32.65
C LYS A 183 -26.08 0.20 -33.64
N LEU A 184 -25.66 0.54 -34.83
CA LEU A 184 -26.55 0.96 -35.91
C LEU A 184 -26.49 -0.04 -37.05
N ASN A 185 -27.65 -0.49 -37.49
CA ASN A 185 -27.80 -1.33 -38.66
C ASN A 185 -28.39 -0.48 -39.77
N LEU A 186 -27.64 -0.33 -40.84
CA LEU A 186 -28.11 0.33 -42.05
C LEU A 186 -28.77 -0.71 -42.95
N LYS A 187 -30.10 -0.75 -42.95
CA LYS A 187 -30.89 -1.58 -43.88
C LYS A 187 -31.00 -0.86 -45.19
N MET A 188 -30.71 -1.56 -46.26
CA MET A 188 -30.84 -1.10 -47.67
C MET A 188 -31.61 -2.11 -48.47
N ASP A 189 -32.46 -1.62 -49.38
CA ASP A 189 -33.11 -2.48 -50.36
C ASP A 189 -32.09 -3.03 -51.36
N SER A 190 -32.44 -4.10 -52.09
CA SER A 190 -31.59 -4.88 -52.96
C SER A 190 -30.92 -4.09 -54.12
N ILE A 191 -31.34 -2.88 -54.38
CA ILE A 191 -30.72 -1.94 -55.30
C ILE A 191 -29.96 -0.90 -54.49
N ALA A 192 -28.63 -0.90 -54.55
CA ALA A 192 -27.80 0.08 -53.86
C ALA A 192 -28.25 1.52 -54.23
N PRO A 193 -28.76 2.31 -53.28
CA PRO A 193 -29.22 3.65 -53.60
C PRO A 193 -28.02 4.54 -53.97
N ILE A 194 -28.21 5.37 -55.01
CA ILE A 194 -27.24 6.42 -55.35
C ILE A 194 -27.36 7.52 -54.27
N ILE A 195 -26.40 7.57 -53.36
CA ILE A 195 -26.36 8.54 -52.28
C ILE A 195 -25.79 9.83 -52.85
N LYS A 196 -26.62 10.89 -52.96
CA LYS A 196 -26.19 12.20 -53.45
C LYS A 196 -26.11 13.19 -52.32
N ARG A 197 -25.01 13.94 -52.27
CA ARG A 197 -24.79 15.07 -51.34
C ARG A 197 -24.64 16.35 -52.15
N LYS A 198 -25.34 17.42 -51.76
CA LYS A 198 -25.11 18.76 -52.33
C LYS A 198 -23.91 19.41 -51.66
N ARG A 199 -22.95 19.86 -52.46
CA ARG A 199 -21.84 20.70 -51.99
C ARG A 199 -22.33 22.12 -51.72
N PRO A 200 -21.57 22.92 -50.93
CA PRO A 200 -21.89 24.32 -50.72
C PRO A 200 -21.99 25.16 -51.98
N ASP A 201 -21.35 24.71 -53.08
CA ASP A 201 -21.37 25.32 -54.42
C ASP A 201 -22.63 24.93 -55.24
N GLY A 202 -23.53 24.11 -54.67
CA GLY A 202 -24.74 23.65 -55.32
C GLY A 202 -24.57 22.42 -56.21
N THR A 203 -23.36 21.89 -56.41
CA THR A 203 -23.12 20.69 -57.22
C THR A 203 -23.45 19.42 -56.43
N GLU A 204 -23.99 18.39 -57.14
CA GLU A 204 -24.26 17.09 -56.53
C GLU A 204 -23.01 16.20 -56.60
N MET A 205 -22.68 15.59 -55.49
CA MET A 205 -21.64 14.57 -55.39
C MET A 205 -22.27 13.23 -55.05
N THR A 206 -21.85 12.18 -55.73
CA THR A 206 -22.24 10.78 -55.40
C THR A 206 -21.28 10.27 -54.35
N LEU A 207 -21.82 9.82 -53.21
CA LEU A 207 -21.05 9.21 -52.10
C LEU A 207 -21.01 7.70 -52.28
N THR A 208 -19.87 7.11 -51.98
CA THR A 208 -19.77 5.66 -51.79
C THR A 208 -20.43 5.27 -50.45
N LEU A 209 -20.80 3.99 -50.32
CA LEU A 209 -21.39 3.49 -49.08
C LEU A 209 -20.50 3.72 -47.84
N ASP A 210 -19.19 3.58 -48.03
CA ASP A 210 -18.23 3.73 -46.92
C ASP A 210 -18.04 5.21 -46.50
N GLU A 211 -18.07 6.12 -47.47
CA GLU A 211 -18.10 7.57 -47.18
C GLU A 211 -19.38 7.96 -46.42
N TYR A 212 -20.54 7.39 -46.84
CA TYR A 212 -21.80 7.65 -46.15
C TYR A 212 -21.79 7.11 -44.69
N LYS A 213 -21.28 5.89 -44.49
CA LYS A 213 -21.09 5.36 -43.12
C LYS A 213 -20.17 6.24 -42.27
N ALA A 214 -19.07 6.72 -42.87
CA ALA A 214 -18.14 7.61 -42.18
C ALA A 214 -18.79 8.95 -41.80
N ASP A 215 -19.65 9.52 -42.66
CA ASP A 215 -20.41 10.72 -42.38
C ASP A 215 -21.42 10.53 -41.22
N ILE A 216 -22.13 9.37 -41.21
CA ILE A 216 -23.03 9.02 -40.10
C ILE A 216 -22.26 8.93 -38.78
N VAL A 217 -21.11 8.28 -38.77
CA VAL A 217 -20.29 8.16 -37.56
C VAL A 217 -19.82 9.52 -37.08
N LYS A 218 -19.35 10.39 -37.96
CA LYS A 218 -18.97 11.76 -37.62
C LYS A 218 -20.12 12.57 -37.02
N MET A 219 -21.34 12.43 -37.58
CA MET A 219 -22.53 13.11 -37.05
C MET A 219 -22.90 12.62 -35.65
N LEU A 220 -22.71 11.33 -35.38
CA LEU A 220 -23.00 10.74 -34.05
C LEU A 220 -21.93 11.02 -33.02
N GLU A 221 -20.73 11.33 -33.47
CA GLU A 221 -19.61 11.74 -32.58
C GLU A 221 -19.61 13.26 -32.27
N SER A 222 -20.37 14.03 -33.08
CA SER A 222 -20.50 15.48 -32.79
C SER A 222 -21.47 15.74 -31.63
N ASP A 223 -21.14 16.72 -30.80
CA ASP A 223 -22.04 17.17 -29.71
C ASP A 223 -23.28 17.96 -30.23
N GLU A 224 -23.45 18.05 -31.54
CA GLU A 224 -24.58 18.73 -32.18
C GLU A 224 -25.74 17.76 -32.40
N ILE A 225 -26.96 18.30 -32.44
CA ILE A 225 -28.16 17.50 -32.75
C ILE A 225 -28.07 16.97 -34.19
N ALA A 226 -27.79 15.68 -34.34
CA ALA A 226 -27.76 15.04 -35.64
C ALA A 226 -29.18 14.72 -36.13
N VAL A 227 -29.59 15.32 -37.24
CA VAL A 227 -30.85 14.99 -37.90
C VAL A 227 -30.52 14.12 -39.12
N LEU A 228 -30.85 12.83 -39.03
CA LEU A 228 -30.69 11.88 -40.11
C LEU A 228 -32.01 11.78 -40.87
N SER A 229 -31.98 12.05 -42.18
CA SER A 229 -33.13 11.79 -43.07
C SER A 229 -33.08 10.35 -43.57
N SER A 230 -34.10 9.57 -43.31
CA SER A 230 -34.27 8.24 -43.89
C SER A 230 -35.16 8.29 -45.13
N THR A 231 -34.82 7.51 -46.14
CA THR A 231 -35.67 7.28 -47.32
C THR A 231 -36.21 5.87 -47.24
N ASN A 232 -37.28 5.57 -48.00
CA ASN A 232 -37.88 4.22 -48.01
C ASN A 232 -36.89 3.13 -48.46
N SER A 233 -35.78 3.50 -49.09
CA SER A 233 -34.72 2.57 -49.57
C SER A 233 -33.55 2.44 -48.60
N MET A 234 -33.48 3.28 -47.53
CA MET A 234 -32.42 3.26 -46.52
C MET A 234 -33.00 3.54 -45.16
N MET A 235 -32.90 2.60 -44.25
CA MET A 235 -33.39 2.73 -42.88
C MET A 235 -32.25 2.45 -41.90
N LEU A 236 -32.07 3.37 -40.96
CA LEU A 236 -31.11 3.21 -39.89
C LEU A 236 -31.85 2.72 -38.63
N GLU A 237 -31.54 1.51 -38.20
CA GLU A 237 -32.10 0.93 -36.99
C GLU A 237 -31.04 0.81 -35.92
N GLN A 238 -31.35 1.26 -34.71
CA GLN A 238 -30.52 0.99 -33.55
C GLN A 238 -30.87 -0.39 -33.00
N PHE A 239 -29.88 -1.24 -32.82
CA PHE A 239 -30.07 -2.46 -32.08
C PHE A 239 -29.22 -2.45 -30.78
N LYS A 240 -29.79 -2.96 -29.71
CA LYS A 240 -29.10 -3.10 -28.43
C LYS A 240 -28.58 -4.52 -28.31
N ILE A 241 -27.33 -4.64 -27.88
CA ILE A 241 -26.82 -5.92 -27.39
C ILE A 241 -27.10 -5.91 -25.89
N GLU A 242 -27.91 -6.84 -25.42
CA GLU A 242 -28.16 -7.01 -24.00
C GLU A 242 -26.88 -7.54 -23.35
N SER A 243 -26.46 -6.90 -22.27
CA SER A 243 -25.37 -7.37 -21.43
C SER A 243 -25.95 -8.08 -20.22
N ASN A 244 -25.53 -9.31 -20.00
CA ASN A 244 -25.84 -10.01 -18.76
C ASN A 244 -24.96 -9.52 -17.59
N VAL A 245 -23.93 -8.70 -17.86
CA VAL A 245 -23.03 -8.13 -16.85
C VAL A 245 -23.60 -6.82 -16.34
N LYS A 246 -23.85 -6.73 -15.05
CA LYS A 246 -24.28 -5.49 -14.39
C LYS A 246 -23.08 -4.73 -13.84
N ALA A 247 -23.15 -3.40 -13.83
CA ALA A 247 -22.09 -2.55 -13.23
C ALA A 247 -21.86 -2.89 -11.75
N GLU A 248 -22.92 -3.27 -11.03
CA GLU A 248 -22.86 -3.69 -9.63
C GLU A 248 -21.96 -4.93 -9.42
N GLU A 249 -21.94 -5.86 -10.37
CA GLU A 249 -21.08 -7.05 -10.29
C GLU A 249 -19.61 -6.70 -10.41
N ILE A 250 -19.28 -5.73 -11.25
CA ILE A 250 -17.91 -5.22 -11.38
C ILE A 250 -17.47 -4.57 -10.07
N VAL A 251 -18.31 -3.73 -9.49
CA VAL A 251 -18.03 -3.07 -8.19
C VAL A 251 -17.85 -4.10 -7.09
N LYS A 252 -18.68 -5.15 -7.08
CA LYS A 252 -18.57 -6.25 -6.12
C LYS A 252 -17.23 -6.98 -6.24
N MET A 253 -16.81 -7.32 -7.47
CA MET A 253 -15.51 -7.97 -7.68
C MET A 253 -14.33 -7.09 -7.28
N VAL A 254 -14.39 -5.79 -7.55
CA VAL A 254 -13.35 -4.85 -7.05
C VAL A 254 -13.29 -4.89 -5.53
N LYS A 255 -14.44 -4.89 -4.86
CA LYS A 255 -14.50 -4.98 -3.39
C LYS A 255 -13.90 -6.29 -2.88
N GLU A 256 -14.21 -7.43 -3.52
CA GLU A 256 -13.64 -8.74 -3.20
C GLU A 256 -12.11 -8.74 -3.31
N ILE A 257 -11.52 -8.09 -4.33
CA ILE A 257 -10.04 -7.92 -4.43
C ILE A 257 -9.47 -7.24 -3.18
N TYR A 258 -10.12 -6.17 -2.71
CA TYR A 258 -9.67 -5.48 -1.50
C TYR A 258 -9.84 -6.35 -0.25
N GLU A 259 -10.95 -7.08 -0.12
CA GLU A 259 -11.22 -7.97 1.00
C GLU A 259 -10.20 -9.12 1.05
N GLU A 260 -9.94 -9.80 -0.07
CA GLU A 260 -8.93 -10.85 -0.18
C GLU A 260 -7.50 -10.34 0.11
N THR A 261 -7.19 -9.12 -0.35
CA THR A 261 -5.91 -8.49 -0.04
C THR A 261 -5.79 -8.19 1.46
N ALA A 262 -6.83 -7.62 2.07
CA ALA A 262 -6.85 -7.34 3.50
C ALA A 262 -6.66 -8.62 4.33
N TYR A 263 -7.39 -9.68 3.98
CA TYR A 263 -7.29 -10.98 4.63
C TYR A 263 -5.88 -11.57 4.52
N THR A 264 -5.26 -11.50 3.34
CA THR A 264 -3.90 -12.05 3.12
C THR A 264 -2.81 -11.33 3.91
N PHE A 265 -3.00 -10.04 4.20
CA PHE A 265 -2.07 -9.24 5.00
C PHE A 265 -2.49 -9.11 6.47
N ASP A 266 -3.46 -9.90 6.91
CA ASP A 266 -4.03 -9.88 8.27
C ASP A 266 -4.50 -8.49 8.71
N ILE A 267 -4.95 -7.67 7.74
CA ILE A 267 -5.47 -6.32 8.01
C ILE A 267 -6.99 -6.41 8.22
N PRO A 268 -7.53 -5.95 9.36
CA PRO A 268 -8.98 -5.93 9.56
C PRO A 268 -9.70 -5.16 8.45
N GLU A 269 -10.75 -5.74 7.90
CA GLU A 269 -11.52 -5.17 6.77
C GLU A 269 -11.98 -3.75 7.05
N ALA A 270 -12.47 -3.48 8.26
CA ALA A 270 -12.93 -2.17 8.69
C ALA A 270 -11.84 -1.09 8.57
N VAL A 271 -10.59 -1.44 8.91
CA VAL A 271 -9.43 -0.55 8.79
C VAL A 271 -9.04 -0.38 7.32
N PHE A 272 -9.01 -1.47 6.57
CA PHE A 272 -8.58 -1.45 5.18
C PHE A 272 -9.54 -0.71 4.25
N LEU A 273 -10.85 -0.91 4.43
CA LEU A 273 -11.90 -0.26 3.64
C LEU A 273 -12.32 1.10 4.19
N GLY A 274 -11.82 1.51 5.37
CA GLY A 274 -12.16 2.79 5.99
C GLY A 274 -13.55 2.84 6.60
N LYS A 275 -14.12 1.69 6.99
CA LYS A 275 -15.41 1.62 7.70
C LYS A 275 -15.21 2.08 9.14
N ILE A 276 -15.85 3.20 9.51
CA ILE A 276 -15.51 3.97 10.72
C ILE A 276 -16.18 3.47 12.00
N THR A 277 -17.06 2.52 11.95
CA THR A 277 -18.01 2.19 13.02
C THR A 277 -17.41 1.56 14.31
N GLU A 278 -16.17 0.99 14.25
CA GLU A 278 -15.53 0.31 15.40
C GLU A 278 -14.02 0.57 15.44
N LYS A 279 -13.63 1.84 15.68
CA LYS A 279 -12.24 2.28 15.46
C LYS A 279 -11.20 1.74 16.43
N ALA A 280 -11.52 1.62 17.70
CA ALA A 280 -10.51 1.31 18.73
C ALA A 280 -10.06 -0.15 18.67
N ASP A 281 -11.00 -1.08 18.57
CA ASP A 281 -10.71 -2.51 18.55
C ASP A 281 -10.05 -2.92 17.24
N SER A 282 -10.56 -2.45 16.11
CA SER A 282 -9.97 -2.73 14.79
C SER A 282 -8.54 -2.19 14.63
N SER A 283 -8.21 -1.06 15.28
CA SER A 283 -6.83 -0.55 15.30
C SER A 283 -5.91 -1.42 16.14
N ASN A 284 -6.39 -1.97 17.26
CA ASN A 284 -5.64 -2.91 18.08
C ASN A 284 -5.39 -4.23 17.35
N GLU A 285 -6.42 -4.75 16.68
CA GLU A 285 -6.31 -5.94 15.84
C GLU A 285 -5.32 -5.74 14.70
N PHE A 286 -5.35 -4.60 14.02
CA PHE A 286 -4.39 -4.26 12.98
C PHE A 286 -2.94 -4.28 13.49
N VAL A 287 -2.68 -3.68 14.65
CA VAL A 287 -1.35 -3.72 15.26
C VAL A 287 -0.96 -5.14 15.63
N THR A 288 -1.89 -5.90 16.23
CA THR A 288 -1.63 -7.23 16.75
C THR A 288 -1.38 -8.26 15.65
N TYR A 289 -2.18 -8.25 14.59
CA TYR A 289 -2.12 -9.27 13.55
C TYR A 289 -1.24 -8.86 12.37
N ALA A 290 -1.44 -7.66 11.83
CA ALA A 290 -0.74 -7.24 10.62
C ALA A 290 0.69 -6.70 10.89
N CYS A 291 0.93 -6.05 12.03
CA CYS A 291 2.21 -5.36 12.26
C CYS A 291 3.16 -6.11 13.18
N SER A 292 2.66 -6.80 14.23
CA SER A 292 3.51 -7.31 15.33
C SER A 292 4.60 -8.27 14.86
N TRP A 293 4.32 -9.16 13.94
CA TRP A 293 5.30 -10.13 13.44
C TRP A 293 6.46 -9.47 12.67
N ILE A 294 6.18 -8.36 11.95
CA ILE A 294 7.21 -7.57 11.26
C ILE A 294 8.05 -6.82 12.27
N VAL A 295 7.40 -6.24 13.27
CA VAL A 295 8.06 -5.57 14.39
C VAL A 295 9.02 -6.51 15.09
N GLU A 296 8.61 -7.75 15.34
CA GLU A 296 9.46 -8.75 15.97
C GLU A 296 10.69 -9.09 15.12
N ILE A 297 10.52 -9.30 13.81
CA ILE A 297 11.67 -9.51 12.89
C ILE A 297 12.66 -8.35 12.95
N ILE A 298 12.16 -7.12 13.02
CA ILE A 298 13.01 -5.93 13.11
C ILE A 298 13.68 -5.86 14.49
N ASN A 299 12.95 -6.08 15.58
CA ASN A 299 13.47 -6.07 16.94
C ASN A 299 14.59 -7.07 17.12
N ASP A 300 14.37 -8.32 16.74
CA ASP A 300 15.38 -9.39 16.85
C ASP A 300 16.65 -9.04 16.08
N SER A 301 16.48 -8.56 14.85
CA SER A 301 17.60 -8.22 13.99
C SER A 301 18.38 -7.00 14.51
N LEU A 302 17.71 -5.98 15.03
CA LEU A 302 18.35 -4.80 15.60
C LEU A 302 19.06 -5.14 16.91
N ASN A 303 18.44 -5.93 17.80
CA ASN A 303 19.09 -6.37 19.03
C ASN A 303 20.33 -7.22 18.74
N ALA A 304 20.24 -8.15 17.77
CA ALA A 304 21.39 -8.98 17.42
C ALA A 304 22.58 -8.17 16.86
N LYS A 305 22.33 -7.07 16.13
CA LYS A 305 23.35 -6.34 15.37
C LYS A 305 23.78 -5.00 15.98
N LEU A 306 22.85 -4.24 16.58
CA LEU A 306 23.18 -2.94 17.17
C LEU A 306 23.44 -3.01 18.68
N VAL A 307 22.74 -3.90 19.40
CA VAL A 307 22.96 -4.10 20.83
C VAL A 307 24.06 -5.11 21.06
N GLY A 308 23.95 -6.27 20.41
CA GLY A 308 24.88 -7.36 20.54
C GLY A 308 24.69 -8.20 21.82
N LYS A 309 25.23 -9.43 21.81
CA LYS A 309 24.99 -10.43 22.85
C LYS A 309 25.31 -9.96 24.26
N ASN A 310 26.49 -9.34 24.46
CA ASN A 310 26.96 -9.00 25.81
C ASN A 310 26.13 -7.88 26.45
N ALA A 311 25.79 -6.84 25.68
CA ALA A 311 24.97 -5.74 26.14
C ALA A 311 23.52 -6.21 26.40
N PHE A 312 22.98 -7.06 25.52
CA PHE A 312 21.64 -7.63 25.71
C PHE A 312 21.54 -8.46 27.00
N LEU A 313 22.54 -9.30 27.30
CA LEU A 313 22.58 -10.08 28.55
C LEU A 313 22.74 -9.20 29.81
N ASN A 314 23.28 -8.00 29.65
CA ASN A 314 23.39 -7.01 30.73
C ASN A 314 22.14 -6.13 30.86
N GLY A 315 21.05 -6.46 30.14
CA GLY A 315 19.77 -5.75 30.26
C GLY A 315 19.59 -4.57 29.28
N GLU A 316 20.54 -4.36 28.37
CA GLU A 316 20.34 -3.42 27.28
C GLU A 316 19.44 -4.05 26.20
N LYS A 317 18.46 -3.31 25.71
CA LYS A 317 17.58 -3.81 24.66
C LYS A 317 17.01 -2.68 23.81
N LEU A 318 16.55 -3.06 22.64
CA LEU A 318 15.90 -2.20 21.68
C LEU A 318 14.57 -2.84 21.27
N TRP A 319 13.49 -2.07 21.25
CA TRP A 319 12.21 -2.53 20.77
C TRP A 319 11.39 -1.40 20.16
N ILE A 320 10.45 -1.77 19.28
CA ILE A 320 9.53 -0.83 18.64
C ILE A 320 8.25 -0.74 19.47
N ASP A 321 7.93 0.46 19.93
CA ASP A 321 6.68 0.76 20.62
C ASP A 321 5.64 1.31 19.64
N MET A 322 4.63 0.50 19.36
CA MET A 322 3.51 0.88 18.50
C MET A 322 2.39 1.63 19.23
N SER A 323 2.54 1.96 20.50
CA SER A 323 1.50 2.66 21.28
C SER A 323 1.15 4.02 20.69
N ARG A 324 2.09 4.69 20.05
CA ARG A 324 1.88 5.98 19.35
C ARG A 324 0.98 5.85 18.10
N PHE A 325 0.86 4.68 17.52
CA PHE A 325 -0.07 4.44 16.43
C PHE A 325 -1.50 4.38 16.93
N LYS A 326 -1.71 3.88 18.15
CA LYS A 326 -3.02 3.80 18.77
C LYS A 326 -3.44 5.20 19.22
N HIS A 327 -4.40 5.80 18.53
CA HIS A 327 -5.00 7.04 19.06
C HIS A 327 -5.82 6.68 20.30
N ARG A 328 -5.21 6.88 21.47
CA ARG A 328 -5.91 6.74 22.75
C ARG A 328 -6.44 8.11 23.13
N ASP A 329 -7.76 8.23 23.25
CA ASP A 329 -8.31 9.36 23.97
C ASP A 329 -7.95 9.19 25.45
N ILE A 330 -7.15 10.13 25.97
CA ILE A 330 -6.70 10.09 27.36
C ILE A 330 -7.89 10.17 28.31
N VAL A 331 -8.97 10.83 27.91
CA VAL A 331 -10.18 10.94 28.70
C VAL A 331 -10.88 9.59 28.82
N ASP A 332 -10.98 8.85 27.71
CA ASP A 332 -11.57 7.51 27.70
C ASP A 332 -10.74 6.50 28.52
N CYS A 333 -9.43 6.69 28.57
CA CYS A 333 -8.52 5.85 29.34
C CYS A 333 -8.43 6.24 30.83
N ALA A 334 -8.94 7.40 31.24
CA ALA A 334 -8.71 7.97 32.56
C ALA A 334 -9.07 7.03 33.73
N ALA A 335 -10.23 6.38 33.64
CA ALA A 335 -10.68 5.40 34.65
C ALA A 335 -9.78 4.16 34.75
N GLY A 336 -9.22 3.71 33.61
CA GLY A 336 -8.25 2.61 33.58
C GLY A 336 -6.91 3.01 34.19
N LEU A 337 -6.43 4.22 33.89
CA LEU A 337 -5.17 4.76 34.41
C LEU A 337 -5.24 4.99 35.93
N GLU A 338 -6.39 5.41 36.47
CA GLU A 338 -6.63 5.53 37.89
C GLU A 338 -6.53 4.16 38.61
N LYS A 339 -7.09 3.12 38.01
CA LYS A 339 -6.99 1.73 38.52
C LYS A 339 -5.55 1.24 38.54
N LEU A 340 -4.74 1.54 37.51
CA LEU A 340 -3.33 1.17 37.45
C LEU A 340 -2.56 1.82 38.60
N ARG A 341 -2.84 3.09 38.95
CA ARG A 341 -2.26 3.74 40.08
C ARG A 341 -2.57 3.02 41.39
N GLY A 342 -3.83 2.53 41.53
CA GLY A 342 -4.25 1.74 42.68
C GLY A 342 -3.52 0.40 42.81
N LEU A 343 -2.99 -0.15 41.72
CA LEU A 343 -2.19 -1.38 41.64
C LEU A 343 -0.68 -1.13 41.88
N GLY A 344 -0.25 0.09 42.20
CA GLY A 344 1.13 0.41 42.53
C GLY A 344 1.97 0.98 41.37
N PHE A 345 1.37 1.30 40.22
CA PHE A 345 2.07 2.03 39.18
C PHE A 345 2.33 3.49 39.63
N ASN A 346 3.52 4.00 39.33
CA ASN A 346 3.83 5.39 39.59
C ASN A 346 3.32 6.32 38.51
N PHE A 347 3.36 7.65 38.70
CA PHE A 347 2.88 8.58 37.67
C PHE A 347 3.71 8.58 36.41
N ASP A 348 5.02 8.35 36.51
CA ASP A 348 5.90 8.34 35.36
C ASP A 348 5.60 7.12 34.45
N GLU A 349 5.40 5.94 35.04
CA GLU A 349 4.99 4.74 34.34
C GLU A 349 3.64 4.95 33.62
N ILE A 350 2.66 5.56 34.26
CA ILE A 350 1.34 5.88 33.70
C ILE A 350 1.46 6.91 32.56
N ARG A 351 2.29 7.95 32.74
CA ARG A 351 2.54 8.95 31.70
C ARG A 351 3.16 8.33 30.43
N GLU A 352 4.13 7.47 30.62
CA GLU A 352 4.76 6.75 29.51
C GLU A 352 3.78 5.84 28.76
N MET A 353 2.85 5.15 29.48
CA MET A 353 1.79 4.34 28.86
C MET A 353 0.87 5.14 27.95
N VAL A 354 0.68 6.44 28.21
CA VAL A 354 -0.11 7.34 27.34
C VAL A 354 0.75 8.15 26.38
N GLY A 355 2.03 7.80 26.22
CA GLY A 355 2.94 8.44 25.28
C GLY A 355 3.45 9.82 25.71
N ARG A 356 3.38 10.14 27.01
CA ARG A 356 3.96 11.36 27.59
C ARG A 356 5.27 11.05 28.30
N GLU A 357 6.21 11.98 28.25
CA GLU A 357 7.50 11.85 28.94
C GLU A 357 7.33 11.79 30.44
N ALA A 358 8.18 10.99 31.12
CA ALA A 358 8.30 10.95 32.58
C ALA A 358 8.66 12.34 33.12
N LEU A 359 8.13 12.70 34.28
CA LEU A 359 8.49 13.95 34.96
C LEU A 359 9.79 13.84 35.75
N ASN A 360 10.17 12.61 36.14
CA ASN A 360 11.37 12.29 36.90
C ASN A 360 11.50 13.11 38.21
N THR A 361 10.36 13.37 38.85
CA THR A 361 10.33 14.02 40.16
C THR A 361 10.14 12.98 41.26
N GLU A 362 10.61 13.29 42.48
CA GLU A 362 10.42 12.41 43.65
C GLU A 362 8.92 12.07 43.86
N PHE A 363 8.03 13.02 43.59
CA PHE A 363 6.58 12.81 43.67
C PHE A 363 6.06 11.88 42.57
N SER A 364 6.53 12.02 41.34
CA SER A 364 6.04 11.23 40.20
C SER A 364 6.52 9.77 40.24
N GLN A 365 7.67 9.53 40.87
CA GLN A 365 8.25 8.19 41.05
C GLN A 365 7.67 7.44 42.24
N LYS A 366 6.95 8.14 43.15
CA LYS A 366 6.36 7.51 44.31
C LYS A 366 5.24 6.56 43.95
N ARG A 367 5.40 5.29 44.34
CA ARG A 367 4.37 4.27 44.20
C ARG A 367 3.33 4.44 45.30
N MET A 368 2.06 4.43 44.90
CA MET A 368 0.93 4.54 45.83
C MET A 368 0.05 3.31 45.68
N VAL A 369 -0.20 2.61 46.75
CA VAL A 369 -1.09 1.45 46.80
C VAL A 369 -2.34 1.86 47.57
N THR A 370 -3.51 1.40 47.14
CA THR A 370 -4.75 1.66 47.88
C THR A 370 -4.71 0.95 49.23
N LYS A 371 -5.37 1.52 50.25
CA LYS A 371 -5.41 1.00 51.62
C LYS A 371 -5.82 -0.47 51.72
N ASN A 372 -6.52 -1.00 50.75
CA ASN A 372 -6.96 -2.41 50.70
C ASN A 372 -5.81 -3.41 50.41
N PHE A 373 -4.64 -2.91 49.97
CA PHE A 373 -3.46 -3.73 49.64
C PHE A 373 -2.24 -3.30 50.47
N GLY A 374 -2.43 -2.42 51.47
CA GLY A 374 -1.35 -1.65 52.14
C GLY A 374 -0.60 -2.35 53.25
N GLU A 375 -0.96 -3.56 53.67
CA GLU A 375 -0.27 -4.19 54.83
C GLU A 375 0.97 -5.02 54.42
N ASP A 376 1.06 -5.52 53.19
CA ASP A 376 2.16 -6.44 52.81
C ASP A 376 3.36 -5.77 52.12
N PHE A 377 3.27 -4.51 51.69
CA PHE A 377 4.35 -3.84 50.97
C PHE A 377 5.21 -2.89 51.79
N ALA A 378 4.83 -2.62 53.06
CA ALA A 378 5.56 -1.71 53.92
C ALA A 378 6.78 -2.35 54.63
N SER A 379 6.97 -3.68 54.53
CA SER A 379 8.01 -4.44 55.20
C SER A 379 9.27 -4.73 54.36
N GLY A 380 9.42 -4.14 53.21
CA GLY A 380 10.54 -4.39 52.27
C GLY A 380 11.57 -3.27 52.13
N SER A 381 11.69 -2.35 53.09
CA SER A 381 12.75 -1.32 53.10
C SER A 381 13.49 -1.33 54.44
N GLU A 382 14.43 -2.25 54.58
CA GLU A 382 15.63 -2.10 55.41
C GLU A 382 16.85 -2.39 54.52
#